data_758575927fded6ab5ab6776aec749947
#
_entry.id   758575927fded6ab5ab6776aec749947
#
_cell.length_a   1.000
_cell.length_b   1.000
_cell.length_c   1.000
_cell.angle_alpha   90.00
_cell.angle_beta   90.00
_cell.angle_gamma   90.00
#
_symmetry.space_group_name_H-M   'P 1'
#
loop_
_entity.id
_entity.type
_entity.pdbx_description
1 polymer ?
#
loop_
_entity_poly.entity_id
_entity_poly.type
_entity_poly.pdbx_seq_one_letter_code
_entity_poly.pdbx_strand_id
1 'polypeptide(L)'
;MNLVPIGRFSQLTGLSVRALRLYDAEGLLQPNTVDAETGYRYYDLKQIPTAERIRSLREVDMPLDDIRVVLHEAKKAKASMEKHRGRLIERATAFKTMIDRLDKIMHDA
;
A
#
# COMPACT_ATOMS: atom_id res chain seq x y z
N MET A 1 -10.27 16.28 19.17
CA MET A 1 -9.99 15.36 18.07
C MET A 1 -10.29 16.01 16.73
N ASN A 2 -9.37 15.93 15.79
CA ASN A 2 -9.55 16.48 14.45
C ASN A 2 -10.03 15.38 13.51
N LEU A 3 -11.34 15.14 13.53
CA LEU A 3 -11.97 14.12 12.69
C LEU A 3 -12.42 14.72 11.36
N VAL A 4 -12.18 13.98 10.29
CA VAL A 4 -12.64 14.36 8.95
C VAL A 4 -13.35 13.16 8.32
N PRO A 5 -14.37 13.43 7.45
CA PRO A 5 -15.03 12.35 6.73
C PRO A 5 -14.08 11.67 5.74
N ILE A 6 -14.41 10.44 5.36
CA ILE A 6 -13.58 9.61 4.48
C ILE A 6 -13.21 10.33 3.16
N GLY A 7 -14.15 11.08 2.57
CA GLY A 7 -13.87 11.82 1.34
C GLY A 7 -12.79 12.89 1.51
N ARG A 8 -12.81 13.60 2.64
CA ARG A 8 -11.77 14.58 2.95
C ARG A 8 -10.43 13.91 3.25
N PHE A 9 -10.47 12.83 4.00
CA PHE A 9 -9.25 12.05 4.31
C PHE A 9 -8.61 11.50 3.03
N SER A 10 -9.43 11.06 2.08
CA SER A 10 -8.98 10.65 0.74
C SER A 10 -8.19 11.79 0.05
N GLN A 11 -8.73 12.99 0.06
CA GLN A 11 -8.05 14.16 -0.53
C GLN A 11 -6.73 14.47 0.15
N LEU A 12 -6.69 14.39 1.48
CA LEU A 12 -5.51 14.72 2.27
C LEU A 12 -4.38 13.69 2.14
N THR A 13 -4.71 12.44 1.89
CA THR A 13 -3.73 11.33 1.87
C THR A 13 -3.33 10.89 0.47
N GLY A 14 -4.14 11.23 -0.53
CA GLY A 14 -3.95 10.73 -1.89
C GLY A 14 -4.43 9.29 -2.08
N LEU A 15 -5.07 8.68 -1.07
CA LEU A 15 -5.70 7.38 -1.20
C LEU A 15 -7.14 7.54 -1.65
N SER A 16 -7.61 6.69 -2.57
CA SER A 16 -9.00 6.73 -2.99
C SER A 16 -9.93 6.28 -1.86
N VAL A 17 -11.19 6.72 -1.90
CA VAL A 17 -12.21 6.25 -0.97
C VAL A 17 -12.34 4.72 -1.05
N ARG A 18 -12.27 4.17 -2.27
CA ARG A 18 -12.31 2.71 -2.47
C ARG A 18 -11.17 2.00 -1.76
N ALA A 19 -9.93 2.53 -1.86
CA ALA A 19 -8.78 1.99 -1.17
C ALA A 19 -8.95 2.07 0.35
N LEU A 20 -9.42 3.21 0.85
CA LEU A 20 -9.66 3.38 2.30
C LEU A 20 -10.68 2.37 2.82
N ARG A 21 -11.74 2.10 2.07
CA ARG A 21 -12.75 1.09 2.44
C ARG A 21 -12.17 -0.32 2.44
N LEU A 22 -11.31 -0.63 1.47
CA LEU A 22 -10.62 -1.91 1.43
C LEU A 22 -9.70 -2.06 2.65
N TYR A 23 -8.94 -1.04 2.98
CA TYR A 23 -8.01 -1.08 4.11
C TYR A 23 -8.75 -1.20 5.45
N ASP A 24 -9.94 -0.62 5.57
CA ASP A 24 -10.81 -0.82 6.72
C ASP A 24 -11.26 -2.28 6.79
N ALA A 25 -11.78 -2.83 5.70
CA ALA A 25 -12.25 -4.22 5.63
C ALA A 25 -11.12 -5.22 5.94
N GLU A 26 -9.89 -4.92 5.51
CA GLU A 26 -8.73 -5.77 5.76
C GLU A 26 -8.08 -5.52 7.13
N GLY A 27 -8.60 -4.59 7.91
CA GLY A 27 -8.04 -4.24 9.21
C GLY A 27 -6.67 -3.58 9.15
N LEU A 28 -6.29 -3.03 7.98
CA LEU A 28 -4.99 -2.40 7.78
C LEU A 28 -4.99 -0.96 8.27
N LEU A 29 -6.05 -0.20 7.98
CA LEU A 29 -6.23 1.18 8.40
C LEU A 29 -7.72 1.40 8.65
N GLN A 30 -8.11 1.46 9.91
CA GLN A 30 -9.50 1.61 10.31
C GLN A 30 -9.82 3.07 10.60
N PRO A 31 -11.07 3.51 10.32
CA PRO A 31 -11.48 4.85 10.72
C PRO A 31 -11.46 4.98 12.24
N ASN A 32 -11.24 6.19 12.72
CA ASN A 32 -11.31 6.48 14.16
C ASN A 32 -12.71 6.21 14.70
N THR A 33 -13.73 6.58 13.93
CA THR A 33 -15.13 6.49 14.35
C THR A 33 -16.00 6.14 13.14
N VAL A 34 -17.01 5.31 13.39
CA VAL A 34 -18.09 5.04 12.43
C VAL A 34 -19.38 5.51 13.09
N ASP A 35 -20.12 6.42 12.44
CA ASP A 35 -21.40 6.90 12.96
C ASP A 35 -22.40 5.73 12.98
N ALA A 36 -22.98 5.45 14.14
CA ALA A 36 -23.89 4.32 14.33
C ALA A 36 -25.19 4.46 13.54
N GLU A 37 -25.64 5.68 13.25
CA GLU A 37 -26.88 5.92 12.54
C GLU A 37 -26.71 5.95 11.03
N THR A 38 -25.65 6.63 10.54
CA THR A 38 -25.43 6.84 9.12
C THR A 38 -24.46 5.87 8.49
N GLY A 39 -23.62 5.22 9.30
CA GLY A 39 -22.53 4.39 8.82
C GLY A 39 -21.34 5.17 8.24
N TYR A 40 -21.38 6.52 8.34
CA TYR A 40 -20.30 7.36 7.84
C TYR A 40 -19.02 7.12 8.64
N ARG A 41 -17.89 7.06 7.91
CA ARG A 41 -16.57 6.85 8.48
C ARG A 41 -15.84 8.17 8.64
N TYR A 42 -15.25 8.36 9.82
CA TYR A 42 -14.44 9.53 10.16
C TYR A 42 -13.05 9.11 10.56
N TYR A 43 -12.06 9.82 10.02
CA TYR A 43 -10.65 9.57 10.30
C TYR A 43 -10.08 10.71 11.12
N ASP A 44 -9.12 10.40 12.00
CA ASP A 44 -8.36 11.41 12.73
C ASP A 44 -7.20 11.87 11.85
N LEU A 45 -6.91 13.17 11.84
CA LEU A 45 -5.77 13.71 11.11
C LEU A 45 -4.44 13.09 11.53
N LYS A 46 -4.36 12.56 12.74
CA LYS A 46 -3.19 11.82 13.23
C LYS A 46 -2.95 10.52 12.46
N GLN A 47 -3.93 10.03 11.72
CA GLN A 47 -3.81 8.82 10.89
C GLN A 47 -3.17 9.10 9.52
N ILE A 48 -2.97 10.36 9.17
CA ILE A 48 -2.38 10.74 7.88
C ILE A 48 -1.00 10.09 7.68
N PRO A 49 -0.05 10.13 8.63
CA PRO A 49 1.25 9.49 8.40
C PRO A 49 1.17 8.00 8.11
N THR A 50 0.28 7.28 8.78
CA THR A 50 0.05 5.85 8.51
C THR A 50 -0.52 5.64 7.12
N ALA A 51 -1.51 6.44 6.73
CA ALA A 51 -2.10 6.36 5.39
C ALA A 51 -1.07 6.65 4.29
N GLU A 52 -0.24 7.65 4.48
CA GLU A 52 0.83 7.99 3.53
C GLU A 52 1.87 6.88 3.42
N ARG A 53 2.20 6.22 4.54
CA ARG A 53 3.11 5.09 4.54
C ARG A 53 2.53 3.91 3.76
N ILE A 54 1.26 3.62 3.93
CA ILE A 54 0.57 2.59 3.14
C ILE A 54 0.64 2.93 1.65
N ARG A 55 0.33 4.17 1.30
CA ARG A 55 0.39 4.62 -0.09
C ARG A 55 1.78 4.41 -0.69
N SER A 56 2.83 4.82 0.02
CA SER A 56 4.21 4.65 -0.44
C SER A 56 4.58 3.19 -0.67
N LEU A 57 4.18 2.30 0.25
CA LEU A 57 4.46 0.87 0.13
C LEU A 57 3.65 0.23 -1.00
N ARG A 58 2.42 0.69 -1.24
CA ARG A 58 1.63 0.23 -2.40
C ARG A 58 2.21 0.71 -3.72
N GLU A 59 2.83 1.87 -3.75
CA GLU A 59 3.49 2.38 -4.96
C GLU A 59 4.68 1.50 -5.39
N VAL A 60 5.28 0.77 -4.46
CA VAL A 60 6.32 -0.22 -4.78
C VAL A 60 5.76 -1.64 -4.85
N ASP A 61 4.46 -1.76 -5.01
CA ASP A 61 3.74 -3.03 -5.21
C ASP A 61 3.90 -4.03 -4.06
N MET A 62 4.03 -3.52 -2.82
CA MET A 62 4.08 -4.40 -1.65
C MET A 62 2.69 -4.96 -1.36
N PRO A 63 2.55 -6.30 -1.18
CA PRO A 63 1.26 -6.89 -0.81
C PRO A 63 0.74 -6.38 0.54
N LEU A 64 -0.59 -6.32 0.69
CA LEU A 64 -1.22 -5.80 1.91
C LEU A 64 -0.79 -6.56 3.17
N ASP A 65 -0.61 -7.87 3.09
CA ASP A 65 -0.17 -8.66 4.25
C ASP A 65 1.23 -8.25 4.71
N ASP A 66 2.12 -7.95 3.77
CA ASP A 66 3.47 -7.49 4.09
C ASP A 66 3.45 -6.07 4.67
N ILE A 67 2.56 -5.22 4.14
CA ILE A 67 2.37 -3.86 4.68
C ILE A 67 1.87 -3.94 6.13
N ARG A 68 0.97 -4.88 6.43
CA ARG A 68 0.49 -5.08 7.79
C ARG A 68 1.65 -5.40 8.74
N VAL A 69 2.58 -6.25 8.32
CA VAL A 69 3.79 -6.57 9.09
C VAL A 69 4.63 -5.31 9.31
N VAL A 70 4.86 -4.52 8.26
CA VAL A 70 5.65 -3.29 8.36
C VAL A 70 5.03 -2.30 9.34
N LEU A 71 3.69 -2.18 9.35
CA LEU A 71 2.99 -1.21 10.21
C LEU A 71 2.88 -1.67 11.66
N HIS A 72 2.70 -2.96 11.90
CA HIS A 72 2.31 -3.47 13.23
C HIS A 72 3.35 -4.35 13.90
N GLU A 73 4.40 -4.77 13.22
CA GLU A 73 5.44 -5.65 13.76
C GLU A 73 6.81 -5.01 13.54
N ALA A 74 7.11 -3.99 14.33
CA ALA A 74 8.32 -3.17 14.18
C ALA A 74 9.60 -4.00 14.03
N LYS A 75 9.73 -5.10 14.78
CA LYS A 75 10.92 -5.96 14.73
C LYS A 75 11.07 -6.71 13.40
N LYS A 76 9.97 -6.91 12.68
CA LYS A 76 9.94 -7.64 11.40
C LYS A 76 9.88 -6.71 10.19
N ALA A 77 9.65 -5.43 10.42
CA ALA A 77 9.40 -4.46 9.34
C ALA A 77 10.55 -4.42 8.33
N LYS A 78 11.78 -4.28 8.81
CA LYS A 78 12.96 -4.19 7.95
C LYS A 78 13.15 -5.48 7.12
N ALA A 79 13.03 -6.64 7.76
CA ALA A 79 13.17 -7.92 7.07
C ALA A 79 12.08 -8.11 6.00
N SER A 80 10.84 -7.69 6.29
CA SER A 80 9.75 -7.75 5.32
C SER A 80 10.03 -6.87 4.10
N MET A 81 10.53 -5.66 4.33
CA MET A 81 10.90 -4.74 3.25
C MET A 81 12.07 -5.27 2.41
N GLU A 82 13.09 -5.85 3.06
CA GLU A 82 14.24 -6.45 2.37
C GLU A 82 13.80 -7.64 1.52
N LYS A 83 12.92 -8.48 2.02
CA LYS A 83 12.37 -9.60 1.28
C LYS A 83 11.61 -9.13 0.04
N HIS A 84 10.80 -8.08 0.17
CA HIS A 84 10.07 -7.51 -0.95
C HIS A 84 11.04 -6.92 -2.00
N ARG A 85 12.09 -6.24 -1.54
CA ARG A 85 13.14 -5.72 -2.42
C ARG A 85 13.78 -6.85 -3.22
N GLY A 86 14.08 -7.99 -2.58
CA GLY A 86 14.62 -9.17 -3.25
C GLY A 86 13.70 -9.69 -4.35
N ARG A 87 12.39 -9.75 -4.09
CA ARG A 87 11.40 -10.15 -5.10
C ARG A 87 11.38 -9.20 -6.30
N LEU A 88 11.51 -7.89 -6.05
CA LEU A 88 11.57 -6.90 -7.14
C LEU A 88 12.83 -7.09 -7.99
N ILE A 89 13.96 -7.37 -7.36
CA ILE A 89 15.22 -7.65 -8.06
C ILE A 89 15.08 -8.89 -8.93
N GLU A 90 14.48 -9.97 -8.42
CA GLU A 90 14.23 -11.20 -9.19
C GLU A 90 13.34 -10.92 -10.41
N ARG A 91 12.28 -10.12 -10.24
CA ARG A 91 11.39 -9.73 -11.34
C ARG A 91 12.13 -8.89 -12.38
N ALA A 92 12.95 -7.94 -11.94
CA ALA A 92 13.74 -7.11 -12.83
C ALA A 92 14.73 -7.95 -13.65
N THR A 93 15.38 -8.92 -13.02
CA THR A 93 16.28 -9.87 -13.70
C THR A 93 15.55 -10.73 -14.73
N ALA A 94 14.36 -11.21 -14.36
CA ALA A 94 13.53 -12.00 -15.28
C ALA A 94 13.12 -11.18 -16.50
N PHE A 95 12.71 -9.93 -16.31
CA PHE A 95 12.36 -9.04 -17.42
C PHE A 95 13.56 -8.76 -18.31
N LYS A 96 14.73 -8.52 -17.73
CA LYS A 96 15.95 -8.31 -18.53
C LYS A 96 16.26 -9.53 -19.40
N THR A 97 16.13 -10.73 -18.85
CA THR A 97 16.33 -11.97 -19.61
C THR A 97 15.35 -12.07 -20.79
N MET A 98 14.08 -11.72 -20.56
CA MET A 98 13.07 -11.73 -21.63
C MET A 98 13.39 -10.71 -22.71
N ILE A 99 13.83 -9.52 -22.33
CA ILE A 99 14.22 -8.46 -23.26
C ILE A 99 15.41 -8.95 -24.12
N ASP A 100 16.42 -9.52 -23.48
CA ASP A 100 17.62 -10.03 -24.18
C ASP A 100 17.24 -11.12 -25.21
N ARG A 101 16.30 -12.00 -24.85
CA ARG A 101 15.80 -13.04 -25.75
C ARG A 101 15.03 -12.44 -26.93
N LEU A 102 14.20 -11.45 -26.67
CA LEU A 102 13.44 -10.76 -27.73
C LEU A 102 14.40 -10.03 -28.67
N ASP A 103 15.39 -9.34 -28.13
CA ASP A 103 16.41 -8.65 -28.94
C ASP A 103 17.13 -9.61 -29.88
N LYS A 104 17.45 -10.81 -29.41
CA LYS A 104 18.06 -11.85 -30.24
C LYS A 104 17.12 -12.30 -31.35
N ILE A 105 15.84 -12.53 -31.04
CA ILE A 105 14.84 -12.91 -32.06
C ILE A 105 14.71 -11.81 -33.10
N MET A 106 14.68 -10.56 -32.70
CA MET A 106 14.57 -9.42 -33.61
C MET A 106 15.81 -9.29 -34.51
N HIS A 107 16.99 -9.56 -33.98
CA HIS A 107 18.24 -9.50 -34.72
C HIS A 107 18.35 -10.64 -35.72
N ASP A 108 17.86 -11.82 -35.39
CA ASP A 108 17.92 -13.03 -36.24
C ASP A 108 16.79 -13.06 -37.29
N ALA A 109 15.82 -12.18 -37.18
CA ALA A 109 14.66 -12.15 -38.11
C ALA A 109 14.99 -11.62 -39.49
#